data_13679a1ff336835e5d4c02c8955c51d9
#
_entry.id   13679a1ff336835e5d4c02c8955c51d9
#
_cell.length_a   1.000
_cell.length_b   1.000
_cell.length_c   1.000
_cell.angle_alpha   90.00
_cell.angle_beta   90.00
_cell.angle_gamma   90.00
#
_symmetry.space_group_name_H-M   'P 1'
#
loop_
_entity.id
_entity.type
_entity.pdbx_description
1 polymer ?
#
loop_
_entity_poly.entity_id
_entity_poly.type
_entity_poly.pdbx_seq_one_letter_code
_entity_poly.pdbx_strand_id
1 'polypeptide(L)'
;MSYLDGGYRDNMPTALAQKMGAEELVCVDLEGVGITRPNRTGLPTTLIRSYWELGDILHFEPATARRNIELGYHDTLRAFGRLRGCAYAVDSGAESGADAAAFHAAFEAVQKDVREKHPSTLTADAALLLAKLSDAELAPLEAAAEDVGVDPAPYYTTRTLGEAFLAKCDFERLRSFEPLFEGEAGPAQAARAALLPNTFLQALVCRALTGRVPPEEMET
;
A
#
# COMPACT_ATOMS: atom_id res chain seq x y z
N MET A 1 -6.76 5.21 46.95
CA MET A 1 -6.74 5.95 45.67
C MET A 1 -7.03 4.96 44.59
N SER A 2 -8.08 5.15 43.76
CA SER A 2 -8.40 4.22 42.67
C SER A 2 -7.76 4.73 41.40
N TYR A 3 -7.12 3.84 40.65
CA TYR A 3 -6.51 4.12 39.35
C TYR A 3 -7.33 3.43 38.26
N LEU A 4 -7.46 4.07 37.12
CA LEU A 4 -8.09 3.54 35.90
C LEU A 4 -7.05 3.53 34.78
N ASP A 5 -7.28 2.63 33.80
CA ASP A 5 -6.49 2.61 32.55
C ASP A 5 -6.54 3.98 31.87
N GLY A 6 -5.39 4.45 31.40
CA GLY A 6 -5.26 5.73 30.68
C GLY A 6 -6.11 5.83 29.42
N GLY A 7 -6.39 4.71 28.76
CA GLY A 7 -7.23 4.64 27.56
C GLY A 7 -8.68 5.10 27.78
N TYR A 8 -9.19 5.06 29.00
CA TYR A 8 -10.49 5.66 29.33
C TYR A 8 -10.50 7.19 29.20
N ARG A 9 -9.35 7.82 29.26
CA ARG A 9 -9.24 9.27 29.18
C ARG A 9 -8.70 9.74 27.83
N ASP A 10 -7.58 9.19 27.42
CA ASP A 10 -6.90 9.53 26.17
C ASP A 10 -5.78 8.53 25.89
N ASN A 11 -5.89 7.79 24.78
CA ASN A 11 -4.85 6.85 24.34
C ASN A 11 -3.58 7.58 23.87
N MET A 12 -3.71 8.87 23.48
CA MET A 12 -2.61 9.66 22.96
C MET A 12 -2.56 11.03 23.66
N PRO A 13 -2.10 11.10 24.91
CA PRO A 13 -2.25 12.29 25.76
C PRO A 13 -1.28 13.43 25.41
N THR A 14 -1.31 13.92 24.18
CA THR A 14 -0.44 14.98 23.65
C THR A 14 -0.49 16.27 24.46
N ALA A 15 -1.69 16.66 24.92
CA ALA A 15 -1.86 17.85 25.77
C ALA A 15 -1.16 17.71 27.13
N LEU A 16 -1.02 16.50 27.65
CA LEU A 16 -0.28 16.26 28.88
C LEU A 16 1.23 16.39 28.64
N ALA A 17 1.75 15.81 27.54
CA ALA A 17 3.14 15.94 27.15
C ALA A 17 3.54 17.43 26.99
N GLN A 18 2.71 18.24 26.33
CA GLN A 18 2.92 19.68 26.21
C GLN A 18 2.97 20.38 27.57
N LYS A 19 2.06 20.05 28.51
CA LYS A 19 2.07 20.61 29.88
C LYS A 19 3.32 20.21 30.67
N MET A 20 3.95 19.09 30.33
CA MET A 20 5.19 18.62 30.90
C MET A 20 6.44 19.23 30.25
N GLY A 21 6.26 20.13 29.29
CA GLY A 21 7.34 20.87 28.65
C GLY A 21 7.84 20.27 27.33
N ALA A 22 7.10 19.35 26.72
CA ALA A 22 7.47 18.85 25.40
C ALA A 22 7.40 19.96 24.35
N GLU A 23 8.41 20.08 23.50
CA GLU A 23 8.51 21.03 22.37
C GLU A 23 8.25 20.35 21.03
N GLU A 24 8.37 19.01 20.98
CA GLU A 24 8.10 18.16 19.82
C GLU A 24 7.44 16.86 20.29
N LEU A 25 6.64 16.25 19.44
CA LEU A 25 5.93 15.00 19.75
C LEU A 25 6.27 13.92 18.74
N VAL A 26 6.61 12.74 19.23
CA VAL A 26 6.59 11.50 18.44
C VAL A 26 5.47 10.63 19.01
N CYS A 27 4.45 10.39 18.21
CA CYS A 27 3.24 9.66 18.59
C CYS A 27 3.21 8.30 17.90
N VAL A 28 3.09 7.21 18.67
CA VAL A 28 2.90 5.86 18.14
C VAL A 28 1.44 5.47 18.36
N ASP A 29 0.70 5.29 17.29
CA ASP A 29 -0.71 4.90 17.32
C ASP A 29 -0.85 3.42 17.00
N LEU A 30 -1.22 2.63 17.96
CA LEU A 30 -1.48 1.20 17.86
C LEU A 30 -2.96 0.88 17.61
N GLU A 31 -3.79 1.92 17.38
CA GLU A 31 -5.24 1.79 17.22
C GLU A 31 -5.93 1.02 18.36
N GLY A 32 -5.37 1.14 19.56
CA GLY A 32 -5.86 0.48 20.76
C GLY A 32 -7.27 0.91 21.14
N VAL A 33 -8.01 0.00 21.77
CA VAL A 33 -9.36 0.27 22.28
C VAL A 33 -9.32 1.38 23.32
N GLY A 34 -10.16 2.41 23.16
CA GLY A 34 -10.25 3.55 24.07
C GLY A 34 -10.57 4.86 23.38
N ILE A 35 -10.34 5.96 24.10
CA ILE A 35 -10.59 7.30 23.56
C ILE A 35 -9.28 7.88 23.06
N THR A 36 -9.20 8.20 21.76
CA THR A 36 -8.09 8.97 21.18
C THR A 36 -8.57 10.39 20.89
N ARG A 37 -7.97 11.38 21.54
CA ARG A 37 -8.32 12.78 21.35
C ARG A 37 -7.47 13.40 20.24
N PRO A 38 -8.05 14.33 19.43
CA PRO A 38 -7.28 15.05 18.42
C PRO A 38 -6.11 15.83 19.07
N ASN A 39 -4.94 15.77 18.43
CA ASN A 39 -3.82 16.64 18.82
C ASN A 39 -4.15 18.10 18.53
N ARG A 40 -4.21 18.92 19.57
CA ARG A 40 -4.49 20.36 19.51
C ARG A 40 -3.34 21.19 20.10
N THR A 41 -2.17 20.60 20.28
CA THR A 41 -1.02 21.27 20.92
C THR A 41 -0.38 22.32 20.02
N GLY A 42 -0.49 22.17 18.69
CA GLY A 42 0.25 22.97 17.72
C GLY A 42 1.75 22.66 17.65
N LEU A 43 2.24 21.67 18.41
CA LEU A 43 3.64 21.25 18.37
C LEU A 43 3.95 20.45 17.11
N PRO A 44 5.18 20.51 16.58
CA PRO A 44 5.66 19.59 15.58
C PRO A 44 5.40 18.15 16.04
N THR A 45 4.74 17.35 15.17
CA THR A 45 4.29 16.02 15.58
C THR A 45 4.58 15.02 14.46
N THR A 46 5.37 14.00 14.77
CA THR A 46 5.55 12.82 13.92
C THR A 46 4.62 11.73 14.41
N LEU A 47 3.68 11.31 13.54
CA LEU A 47 2.76 10.22 13.82
C LEU A 47 3.27 8.94 13.16
N ILE A 48 3.47 7.89 13.97
CA ILE A 48 3.82 6.54 13.54
C ILE A 48 2.58 5.68 13.70
N ARG A 49 2.07 5.15 12.59
CA ARG A 49 0.90 4.27 12.53
C ARG A 49 1.13 3.20 11.49
N SER A 50 0.74 1.97 11.78
CA SER A 50 0.79 0.89 10.81
C SER A 50 -0.33 1.02 9.77
N TYR A 51 -0.01 0.70 8.52
CA TYR A 51 -1.00 0.48 7.47
C TYR A 51 -1.73 -0.86 7.68
N TRP A 52 -1.00 -1.86 8.19
CA TRP A 52 -1.49 -3.21 8.40
C TRP A 52 -2.12 -3.38 9.77
N GLU A 53 -3.17 -4.19 9.84
CA GLU A 53 -3.73 -4.63 11.10
C GLU A 53 -2.68 -5.40 11.91
N LEU A 54 -2.50 -4.98 13.16
CA LEU A 54 -1.52 -5.57 14.09
C LEU A 54 -2.09 -6.78 14.87
N GLY A 55 -3.39 -7.07 14.68
CA GLY A 55 -4.10 -8.13 15.39
C GLY A 55 -4.66 -7.69 16.74
N ASP A 56 -5.23 -8.66 17.48
CA ASP A 56 -5.86 -8.41 18.78
C ASP A 56 -4.79 -8.16 19.85
N ILE A 57 -5.01 -7.13 20.67
CA ILE A 57 -4.13 -6.70 21.78
C ILE A 57 -3.90 -7.80 22.82
N LEU A 58 -4.81 -8.76 22.95
CA LEU A 58 -4.71 -9.87 23.92
C LEU A 58 -4.22 -11.19 23.28
N HIS A 59 -3.89 -11.20 22.00
CA HIS A 59 -3.42 -12.37 21.27
C HIS A 59 -1.89 -12.42 21.24
N PHE A 60 -1.30 -13.23 22.11
CA PHE A 60 0.15 -13.35 22.26
C PHE A 60 0.71 -14.52 21.42
N GLU A 61 0.78 -14.33 20.09
CA GLU A 61 1.39 -15.29 19.17
C GLU A 61 2.79 -14.83 18.76
N PRO A 62 3.83 -15.69 18.90
CA PRO A 62 5.22 -15.28 18.59
C PRO A 62 5.46 -14.87 17.14
N ALA A 63 4.73 -15.45 16.17
CA ALA A 63 4.86 -15.09 14.77
C ALA A 63 4.28 -13.69 14.51
N THR A 64 3.08 -13.42 15.01
CA THR A 64 2.43 -12.11 14.94
C THR A 64 3.26 -11.03 15.61
N ALA A 65 3.82 -11.33 16.80
CA ALA A 65 4.67 -10.37 17.52
C ALA A 65 5.93 -10.02 16.71
N ARG A 66 6.61 -11.01 16.12
CA ARG A 66 7.79 -10.76 15.25
C ARG A 66 7.42 -9.91 14.05
N ARG A 67 6.34 -10.26 13.33
CA ARG A 67 5.85 -9.48 12.20
C ARG A 67 5.56 -8.03 12.60
N ASN A 68 4.88 -7.82 13.71
CA ASN A 68 4.52 -6.47 14.18
C ASN A 68 5.74 -5.64 14.61
N ILE A 69 6.81 -6.27 15.13
CA ILE A 69 8.08 -5.59 15.42
C ILE A 69 8.72 -5.08 14.12
N GLU A 70 8.79 -5.92 13.07
CA GLU A 70 9.31 -5.52 11.76
C GLU A 70 8.48 -4.40 11.14
N LEU A 71 7.14 -4.54 11.14
CA LEU A 71 6.24 -3.50 10.64
C LEU A 71 6.43 -2.17 11.38
N GLY A 72 6.47 -2.18 12.72
CA GLY A 72 6.66 -0.97 13.53
C GLY A 72 8.03 -0.31 13.30
N TYR A 73 9.07 -1.10 13.06
CA TYR A 73 10.38 -0.58 12.67
C TYR A 73 10.31 0.13 11.31
N HIS A 74 9.69 -0.49 10.31
CA HIS A 74 9.51 0.10 8.98
C HIS A 74 8.59 1.34 9.01
N ASP A 75 7.50 1.30 9.77
CA ASP A 75 6.60 2.44 9.96
C ASP A 75 7.35 3.65 10.54
N THR A 76 8.23 3.39 11.50
CA THR A 76 9.09 4.42 12.08
C THR A 76 10.02 5.02 11.03
N LEU A 77 10.71 4.20 10.25
CA LEU A 77 11.61 4.68 9.18
C LEU A 77 10.86 5.50 8.13
N ARG A 78 9.64 5.11 7.76
CA ARG A 78 8.77 5.89 6.84
C ARG A 78 8.38 7.23 7.44
N ALA A 79 7.93 7.24 8.70
CA ALA A 79 7.55 8.47 9.38
C ALA A 79 8.68 9.51 9.45
N PHE A 80 9.93 9.04 9.47
CA PHE A 80 11.13 9.90 9.41
C PHE A 80 11.71 10.06 8.00
N GLY A 81 10.99 9.66 6.95
CA GLY A 81 11.38 9.86 5.55
C GLY A 81 12.57 9.04 5.08
N ARG A 82 12.89 7.93 5.78
CA ARG A 82 13.98 7.02 5.43
C ARG A 82 13.58 5.86 4.54
N LEU A 83 12.28 5.62 4.42
CA LEU A 83 11.69 4.65 3.51
C LEU A 83 10.56 5.31 2.73
N ARG A 84 10.26 4.74 1.59
CA ARG A 84 9.10 5.04 0.76
C ARG A 84 8.00 4.00 0.96
N GLY A 85 6.90 4.21 0.25
CA GLY A 85 5.72 3.36 0.29
C GLY A 85 4.78 3.69 1.44
N CYS A 86 3.66 3.01 1.46
CA CYS A 86 2.61 3.11 2.47
C CYS A 86 2.33 1.76 3.10
N ALA A 87 1.99 0.76 2.29
CA ALA A 87 1.72 -0.62 2.72
C ALA A 87 3.02 -1.43 2.87
N TYR A 88 4.01 -1.18 2.03
CA TYR A 88 5.29 -1.89 2.01
C TYR A 88 6.46 -0.98 2.37
N ALA A 89 7.52 -1.55 2.95
CA ALA A 89 8.75 -0.85 3.23
C ALA A 89 9.64 -0.85 1.99
N VAL A 90 9.65 0.26 1.25
CA VAL A 90 10.39 0.38 -0.01
C VAL A 90 11.58 1.32 0.15
N ASP A 91 12.72 0.91 -0.40
CA ASP A 91 13.96 1.69 -0.40
C ASP A 91 13.78 3.08 -1.00
N SER A 92 14.30 4.10 -0.32
CA SER A 92 14.30 5.49 -0.79
C SER A 92 15.57 5.88 -1.56
N GLY A 93 16.49 4.94 -1.78
CA GLY A 93 17.71 5.18 -2.53
C GLY A 93 17.45 5.55 -3.99
N ALA A 94 18.45 6.17 -4.62
CA ALA A 94 18.29 6.74 -5.97
C ALA A 94 17.91 5.71 -7.04
N GLU A 95 18.43 4.48 -6.96
CA GLU A 95 18.11 3.41 -7.90
C GLU A 95 16.64 2.97 -7.74
N SER A 96 16.20 2.68 -6.52
CA SER A 96 14.81 2.30 -6.25
C SER A 96 13.83 3.42 -6.58
N GLY A 97 14.22 4.67 -6.36
CA GLY A 97 13.45 5.85 -6.76
C GLY A 97 13.32 5.99 -8.27
N ALA A 98 14.38 5.74 -9.03
CA ALA A 98 14.33 5.74 -10.49
C ALA A 98 13.45 4.61 -11.03
N ASP A 99 13.54 3.40 -10.43
CA ASP A 99 12.67 2.26 -10.77
C ASP A 99 11.20 2.58 -10.48
N ALA A 100 10.89 3.28 -9.36
CA ALA A 100 9.53 3.70 -9.04
C ALA A 100 8.96 4.69 -10.05
N ALA A 101 9.74 5.71 -10.41
CA ALA A 101 9.34 6.68 -11.43
C ALA A 101 9.15 6.03 -12.82
N ALA A 102 10.03 5.11 -13.20
CA ALA A 102 9.92 4.36 -14.46
C ALA A 102 8.67 3.47 -14.48
N PHE A 103 8.41 2.75 -13.38
CA PHE A 103 7.19 1.94 -13.23
C PHE A 103 5.93 2.82 -13.31
N HIS A 104 5.91 3.93 -12.59
CA HIS A 104 4.76 4.84 -12.60
C HIS A 104 4.47 5.38 -14.00
N ALA A 105 5.51 5.83 -14.73
CA ALA A 105 5.36 6.29 -16.10
C ALA A 105 4.83 5.18 -17.04
N ALA A 106 5.31 3.95 -16.89
CA ALA A 106 4.81 2.81 -17.66
C ALA A 106 3.34 2.50 -17.30
N PHE A 107 2.99 2.53 -16.03
CA PHE A 107 1.62 2.31 -15.57
C PHE A 107 0.64 3.37 -16.10
N GLU A 108 1.01 4.65 -16.04
CA GLU A 108 0.22 5.75 -16.61
C GLU A 108 0.05 5.59 -18.14
N ALA A 109 1.11 5.16 -18.84
CA ALA A 109 1.05 4.91 -20.28
C ALA A 109 0.08 3.77 -20.62
N VAL A 110 0.12 2.66 -19.86
CA VAL A 110 -0.82 1.52 -20.03
C VAL A 110 -2.25 1.96 -19.73
N GLN A 111 -2.49 2.69 -18.66
CA GLN A 111 -3.81 3.21 -18.34
C GLN A 111 -4.36 4.14 -19.43
N LYS A 112 -3.52 5.02 -19.95
CA LYS A 112 -3.88 5.94 -21.01
C LYS A 112 -4.27 5.18 -22.29
N ASP A 113 -3.47 4.20 -22.69
CA ASP A 113 -3.74 3.36 -23.87
C ASP A 113 -5.09 2.63 -23.76
N VAL A 114 -5.36 2.01 -22.60
CA VAL A 114 -6.66 1.34 -22.35
C VAL A 114 -7.81 2.34 -22.36
N ARG A 115 -7.63 3.53 -21.79
CA ARG A 115 -8.68 4.57 -21.77
C ARG A 115 -9.00 5.09 -23.15
N GLU A 116 -7.99 5.24 -24.03
CA GLU A 116 -8.17 5.68 -25.40
C GLU A 116 -8.90 4.63 -26.24
N LYS A 117 -8.57 3.34 -26.06
CA LYS A 117 -9.21 2.22 -26.75
C LYS A 117 -10.61 1.91 -26.22
N HIS A 118 -10.80 2.05 -24.90
CA HIS A 118 -12.04 1.67 -24.19
C HIS A 118 -12.44 2.73 -23.14
N PRO A 119 -13.01 3.88 -23.54
CA PRO A 119 -13.32 5.00 -22.64
C PRO A 119 -14.22 4.67 -21.45
N SER A 120 -15.03 3.62 -21.55
CA SER A 120 -15.96 3.19 -20.48
C SER A 120 -15.36 2.25 -19.44
N THR A 121 -14.11 1.82 -19.61
CA THR A 121 -13.52 0.70 -18.82
C THR A 121 -12.82 1.17 -17.55
N LEU A 122 -12.26 2.38 -17.54
CA LEU A 122 -11.58 2.95 -16.37
C LEU A 122 -12.57 3.76 -15.53
N THR A 123 -13.14 3.12 -14.54
CA THR A 123 -14.11 3.73 -13.61
C THR A 123 -13.40 4.31 -12.38
N ALA A 124 -14.15 5.09 -11.60
CA ALA A 124 -13.72 5.66 -10.33
C ALA A 124 -13.21 4.61 -9.30
N ASP A 125 -13.52 3.34 -9.50
CA ASP A 125 -13.18 2.28 -8.55
C ASP A 125 -11.67 2.02 -8.46
N ALA A 126 -10.93 2.11 -9.58
CA ALA A 126 -9.47 2.02 -9.55
C ALA A 126 -8.85 3.18 -8.75
N ALA A 127 -9.37 4.40 -8.92
CA ALA A 127 -8.93 5.56 -8.14
C ALA A 127 -9.22 5.39 -6.64
N LEU A 128 -10.32 4.74 -6.29
CA LEU A 128 -10.68 4.47 -4.90
C LEU A 128 -9.73 3.46 -4.24
N LEU A 129 -9.29 2.44 -4.98
CA LEU A 129 -8.31 1.46 -4.49
C LEU A 129 -6.96 2.13 -4.14
N LEU A 130 -6.56 3.13 -4.92
CA LEU A 130 -5.29 3.83 -4.75
C LEU A 130 -5.37 4.97 -3.71
N ALA A 131 -6.57 5.46 -3.40
CA ALA A 131 -6.77 6.64 -2.54
C ALA A 131 -6.26 6.47 -1.09
N LYS A 132 -6.06 5.24 -0.64
CA LYS A 132 -5.53 4.92 0.70
C LYS A 132 -4.01 5.02 0.78
N LEU A 133 -3.31 5.05 -0.35
CA LEU A 133 -1.86 4.96 -0.44
C LEU A 133 -1.28 6.35 -0.70
N SER A 134 -0.36 6.77 0.14
CA SER A 134 0.19 8.13 0.11
C SER A 134 1.31 8.34 -0.90
N ASP A 135 2.03 7.26 -1.29
CA ASP A 135 3.08 7.32 -2.30
C ASP A 135 2.49 7.07 -3.69
N ALA A 136 2.19 8.14 -4.43
CA ALA A 136 1.50 8.06 -5.71
C ALA A 136 2.24 7.22 -6.78
N GLU A 137 3.58 7.19 -6.76
CA GLU A 137 4.36 6.41 -7.72
C GLU A 137 4.30 4.91 -7.44
N LEU A 138 4.22 4.53 -6.17
CA LEU A 138 4.18 3.13 -5.74
C LEU A 138 2.77 2.59 -5.53
N ALA A 139 1.78 3.45 -5.34
CA ALA A 139 0.41 3.07 -4.99
C ALA A 139 -0.19 1.95 -5.87
N PRO A 140 -0.05 1.94 -7.20
CA PRO A 140 -0.58 0.85 -8.01
C PRO A 140 0.08 -0.50 -7.73
N LEU A 141 1.41 -0.49 -7.54
CA LEU A 141 2.19 -1.69 -7.23
C LEU A 141 1.87 -2.22 -5.83
N GLU A 142 1.80 -1.33 -4.84
CA GLU A 142 1.46 -1.68 -3.46
C GLU A 142 0.05 -2.28 -3.36
N ALA A 143 -0.95 -1.66 -4.01
CA ALA A 143 -2.32 -2.17 -4.01
C ALA A 143 -2.43 -3.54 -4.70
N ALA A 144 -1.73 -3.75 -5.80
CA ALA A 144 -1.72 -5.03 -6.49
C ALA A 144 -0.99 -6.11 -5.68
N ALA A 145 0.13 -5.76 -5.02
CA ALA A 145 0.89 -6.65 -4.16
C ALA A 145 0.08 -7.06 -2.90
N GLU A 146 -0.66 -6.12 -2.31
CA GLU A 146 -1.58 -6.39 -1.20
C GLU A 146 -2.66 -7.40 -1.61
N ASP A 147 -3.30 -7.19 -2.76
CA ASP A 147 -4.41 -8.04 -3.23
C ASP A 147 -3.98 -9.49 -3.52
N VAL A 148 -2.74 -9.71 -3.99
CA VAL A 148 -2.18 -11.07 -4.17
C VAL A 148 -1.52 -11.62 -2.90
N GLY A 149 -1.52 -10.86 -1.79
CA GLY A 149 -1.01 -11.28 -0.50
C GLY A 149 0.53 -11.37 -0.44
N VAL A 150 1.26 -10.43 -1.04
CA VAL A 150 2.71 -10.28 -0.79
C VAL A 150 2.93 -10.03 0.70
N ASP A 151 3.96 -10.64 1.28
CA ASP A 151 4.30 -10.43 2.69
C ASP A 151 4.76 -8.97 2.91
N PRO A 152 4.14 -8.21 3.83
CA PRO A 152 4.54 -6.83 4.09
C PRO A 152 5.75 -6.68 5.02
N ALA A 153 6.16 -7.75 5.70
CA ALA A 153 7.24 -7.68 6.69
C ALA A 153 8.63 -7.46 6.08
N PRO A 154 9.01 -8.04 4.91
CA PRO A 154 10.31 -7.78 4.31
C PRO A 154 10.51 -6.33 3.86
N TYR A 155 11.78 -5.97 3.74
CA TYR A 155 12.24 -4.75 3.09
C TYR A 155 12.39 -4.97 1.58
N TYR A 156 11.87 -4.07 0.77
CA TYR A 156 11.87 -4.17 -0.67
C TYR A 156 12.61 -3.01 -1.34
N THR A 157 13.13 -3.24 -2.54
CA THR A 157 13.28 -2.20 -3.56
C THR A 157 12.04 -2.18 -4.43
N THR A 158 11.83 -1.17 -5.25
CA THR A 158 10.71 -1.16 -6.22
C THR A 158 10.72 -2.40 -7.10
N ARG A 159 11.91 -2.81 -7.55
CA ARG A 159 12.11 -4.00 -8.39
C ARG A 159 11.71 -5.29 -7.66
N THR A 160 12.25 -5.51 -6.46
CA THR A 160 11.95 -6.75 -5.70
C THR A 160 10.51 -6.84 -5.23
N LEU A 161 9.83 -5.72 -5.00
CA LEU A 161 8.39 -5.72 -4.75
C LEU A 161 7.60 -6.13 -6.02
N GLY A 162 8.03 -5.64 -7.20
CA GLY A 162 7.47 -6.06 -8.48
C GLY A 162 7.66 -7.57 -8.74
N GLU A 163 8.85 -8.10 -8.49
CA GLU A 163 9.14 -9.53 -8.60
C GLU A 163 8.29 -10.37 -7.64
N ALA A 164 8.16 -9.94 -6.38
CA ALA A 164 7.32 -10.60 -5.37
C ALA A 164 5.83 -10.59 -5.76
N PHE A 165 5.35 -9.50 -6.35
CA PHE A 165 4.01 -9.42 -6.92
C PHE A 165 3.81 -10.42 -8.06
N LEU A 166 4.70 -10.41 -9.07
CA LEU A 166 4.62 -11.30 -10.23
C LEU A 166 4.66 -12.78 -9.83
N ALA A 167 5.48 -13.14 -8.83
CA ALA A 167 5.58 -14.50 -8.33
C ALA A 167 4.28 -15.05 -7.71
N LYS A 168 3.33 -14.17 -7.35
CA LYS A 168 2.04 -14.53 -6.76
C LYS A 168 0.84 -14.33 -7.69
N CYS A 169 1.06 -13.81 -8.90
CA CYS A 169 0.00 -13.58 -9.84
C CYS A 169 -0.60 -14.88 -10.40
N ASP A 170 -1.93 -14.91 -10.51
CA ASP A 170 -2.65 -15.89 -11.33
C ASP A 170 -2.73 -15.38 -12.79
N PHE A 171 -1.74 -15.74 -13.58
CA PHE A 171 -1.64 -15.28 -14.97
C PHE A 171 -2.79 -15.77 -15.85
N GLU A 172 -3.37 -16.96 -15.62
CA GLU A 172 -4.55 -17.42 -16.37
C GLU A 172 -5.73 -16.45 -16.17
N ARG A 173 -5.91 -15.99 -14.94
CA ARG A 173 -6.94 -15.01 -14.63
C ARG A 173 -6.67 -13.65 -15.28
N LEU A 174 -5.40 -13.21 -15.31
CA LEU A 174 -4.99 -11.93 -15.91
C LEU A 174 -5.10 -11.94 -17.45
N ARG A 175 -4.86 -13.07 -18.13
CA ARG A 175 -5.04 -13.21 -19.59
C ARG A 175 -6.42 -12.79 -20.08
N SER A 176 -7.43 -12.92 -19.25
CA SER A 176 -8.78 -12.50 -19.60
C SER A 176 -8.93 -11.01 -19.90
N PHE A 177 -7.95 -10.18 -19.54
CA PHE A 177 -7.89 -8.75 -19.81
C PHE A 177 -7.01 -8.38 -21.00
N GLU A 178 -6.29 -9.34 -21.61
CA GLU A 178 -5.39 -9.11 -22.74
C GLU A 178 -6.07 -8.40 -23.92
N PRO A 179 -7.33 -8.76 -24.34
CA PRO A 179 -8.03 -8.06 -25.39
C PRO A 179 -8.23 -6.55 -25.13
N LEU A 180 -8.26 -6.10 -23.86
CA LEU A 180 -8.34 -4.68 -23.52
C LEU A 180 -7.05 -3.93 -23.89
N PHE A 181 -5.90 -4.57 -23.75
CA PHE A 181 -4.61 -3.98 -24.10
C PHE A 181 -4.37 -3.98 -25.62
N GLU A 182 -4.93 -4.94 -26.34
CA GLU A 182 -4.77 -5.07 -27.80
C GLU A 182 -5.81 -4.27 -28.58
N GLY A 183 -6.84 -3.74 -27.92
CA GLY A 183 -7.91 -2.98 -28.56
C GLY A 183 -8.98 -3.86 -29.23
N GLU A 184 -9.00 -5.16 -28.91
CA GLU A 184 -9.94 -6.16 -29.44
C GLU A 184 -11.11 -6.45 -28.50
N ALA A 185 -11.19 -5.76 -27.35
CA ALA A 185 -12.20 -6.02 -26.34
C ALA A 185 -13.59 -5.58 -26.76
N GLY A 186 -14.54 -6.50 -26.61
CA GLY A 186 -15.96 -6.19 -26.70
C GLY A 186 -16.55 -5.68 -25.38
N PRO A 187 -17.86 -5.37 -25.37
CA PRO A 187 -18.56 -4.86 -24.16
C PRO A 187 -18.45 -5.78 -22.94
N ALA A 188 -18.36 -7.09 -23.16
CA ALA A 188 -18.25 -8.07 -22.09
C ALA A 188 -16.92 -7.97 -21.31
N GLN A 189 -15.80 -7.75 -22.02
CA GLN A 189 -14.48 -7.58 -21.41
C GLN A 189 -14.40 -6.25 -20.67
N ALA A 190 -14.96 -5.17 -21.23
CA ALA A 190 -15.06 -3.88 -20.55
C ALA A 190 -15.88 -3.97 -19.25
N ALA A 191 -17.03 -4.66 -19.29
CA ALA A 191 -17.84 -4.90 -18.12
C ALA A 191 -17.10 -5.74 -17.06
N ARG A 192 -16.30 -6.73 -17.48
CA ARG A 192 -15.49 -7.56 -16.58
C ARG A 192 -14.47 -6.74 -15.80
N ALA A 193 -13.81 -5.75 -16.43
CA ALA A 193 -12.86 -4.88 -15.75
C ALA A 193 -13.54 -4.07 -14.64
N ALA A 194 -14.77 -3.59 -14.87
CA ALA A 194 -15.57 -2.89 -13.87
C ALA A 194 -16.04 -3.80 -12.73
N LEU A 195 -16.34 -5.08 -13.02
CA LEU A 195 -16.80 -6.04 -12.01
C LEU A 195 -15.65 -6.63 -11.18
N LEU A 196 -14.42 -6.62 -11.68
CA LEU A 196 -13.22 -7.20 -11.05
C LEU A 196 -12.10 -6.16 -10.97
N PRO A 197 -12.30 -5.02 -10.27
CA PRO A 197 -11.36 -3.89 -10.30
C PRO A 197 -9.97 -4.26 -9.78
N ASN A 198 -9.87 -5.08 -8.74
CA ASN A 198 -8.58 -5.53 -8.20
C ASN A 198 -7.81 -6.38 -9.22
N THR A 199 -8.48 -7.36 -9.83
CA THR A 199 -7.84 -8.22 -10.85
C THR A 199 -7.44 -7.42 -12.09
N PHE A 200 -8.23 -6.42 -12.45
CA PHE A 200 -7.90 -5.52 -13.54
C PHE A 200 -6.69 -4.64 -13.19
N LEU A 201 -6.60 -4.13 -11.95
CA LEU A 201 -5.43 -3.43 -11.47
C LEU A 201 -4.17 -4.31 -11.52
N GLN A 202 -4.27 -5.58 -11.10
CA GLN A 202 -3.16 -6.54 -11.23
C GLN A 202 -2.72 -6.69 -12.69
N ALA A 203 -3.66 -6.77 -13.65
CA ALA A 203 -3.33 -6.87 -15.07
C ALA A 203 -2.63 -5.61 -15.60
N LEU A 204 -3.07 -4.42 -15.19
CA LEU A 204 -2.42 -3.14 -15.52
C LEU A 204 -0.98 -3.09 -14.97
N VAL A 205 -0.80 -3.46 -13.69
CA VAL A 205 0.53 -3.49 -13.03
C VAL A 205 1.44 -4.53 -13.70
N CYS A 206 0.94 -5.73 -13.97
CA CYS A 206 1.70 -6.77 -14.68
C CYS A 206 2.16 -6.25 -16.06
N ARG A 207 1.28 -5.63 -16.82
CA ARG A 207 1.60 -5.03 -18.13
C ARG A 207 2.63 -3.92 -18.00
N ALA A 208 2.53 -3.06 -17.00
CA ALA A 208 3.48 -1.98 -16.75
C ALA A 208 4.89 -2.50 -16.40
N LEU A 209 4.98 -3.60 -15.64
CA LEU A 209 6.26 -4.19 -15.23
C LEU A 209 6.94 -4.98 -16.36
N THR A 210 6.19 -5.65 -17.22
CA THR A 210 6.71 -6.67 -18.15
C THR A 210 6.47 -6.36 -19.63
N GLY A 211 5.66 -5.34 -19.93
CA GLY A 211 5.27 -4.99 -21.31
C GLY A 211 4.13 -5.85 -21.89
N ARG A 212 3.71 -6.92 -21.22
CA ARG A 212 2.64 -7.83 -21.64
C ARG A 212 1.98 -8.54 -20.45
N VAL A 213 0.90 -9.33 -20.71
CA VAL A 213 0.21 -10.17 -19.73
C VAL A 213 -0.10 -11.51 -20.38
N PRO A 214 0.40 -12.64 -19.83
CA PRO A 214 1.48 -12.80 -18.86
C PRO A 214 2.88 -12.62 -19.46
N PRO A 215 3.96 -12.45 -18.68
CA PRO A 215 5.32 -12.46 -19.20
C PRO A 215 5.69 -13.88 -19.71
N GLU A 216 6.38 -13.95 -20.89
CA GLU A 216 6.70 -15.24 -21.56
C GLU A 216 7.58 -16.17 -20.70
N GLU A 217 8.45 -15.60 -19.88
CA GLU A 217 9.46 -16.34 -19.12
C GLU A 217 8.93 -17.07 -17.88
N MET A 218 7.65 -16.86 -17.51
CA MET A 218 7.04 -17.49 -16.32
C MET A 218 6.16 -18.70 -16.65
N GLU A 219 6.18 -19.20 -17.88
CA GLU A 219 5.41 -20.38 -18.31
C GLU A 219 6.14 -21.72 -18.11
N THR A 220 7.27 -21.77 -17.36
CA THR A 220 8.05 -23.01 -17.15
C THR A 220 7.92 -23.57 -15.74
#